data_deb9bb25c3b9ec75b176f8d1107e442e
#
_entry.id   deb9bb25c3b9ec75b176f8d1107e442e
#
_cell.length_a   1.000
_cell.length_b   1.000
_cell.length_c   1.000
_cell.angle_alpha   90.00
_cell.angle_beta   90.00
_cell.angle_gamma   90.00
#
_symmetry.space_group_name_H-M   'P 1'
#
loop_
_entity.id
_entity.type
_entity.pdbx_description
1 polymer ?
#
loop_
_entity_poly.entity_id
_entity_poly.type
_entity_poly.pdbx_seq_one_letter_code
_entity_poly.pdbx_strand_id
1 'polypeptide(L)'
;MVTRIISANASEILKMNGTQLKQSIKASEGRTVLSENVVTESAIDNLTTSEIAAAFGADLILLNLFDTLNPKVSGLEVDKPENTVKKLQKLTGRPIGVNLEPVDEKAEMESTKLQISSGRTASV
;
A
#
# COMPACT_ATOMS: atom_id res chain seq x y z
N MET A 1 9.24 19.55 15.32
CA MET A 1 7.81 19.27 15.18
C MET A 1 7.57 18.64 13.80
N VAL A 2 6.81 17.58 13.72
CA VAL A 2 6.48 16.91 12.46
C VAL A 2 5.22 17.53 11.85
N THR A 3 5.22 17.78 10.54
CA THR A 3 4.05 18.28 9.82
C THR A 3 2.95 17.21 9.85
N ARG A 4 1.71 17.61 10.06
CA ARG A 4 0.54 16.72 9.96
C ARG A 4 0.48 16.10 8.57
N ILE A 5 0.20 14.79 8.46
CA ILE A 5 0.16 14.12 7.15
C ILE A 5 -0.84 14.79 6.21
N ILE A 6 -1.97 15.23 6.72
CA ILE A 6 -3.01 15.92 5.95
C ILE A 6 -2.59 17.30 5.41
N SER A 7 -1.46 17.85 5.90
CA SER A 7 -0.91 19.13 5.46
C SER A 7 0.46 19.02 4.83
N ALA A 8 1.07 17.83 4.89
CA ALA A 8 2.39 17.58 4.35
C ALA A 8 2.35 17.38 2.83
N ASN A 9 3.35 17.90 2.13
CA ASN A 9 3.50 17.62 0.71
C ASN A 9 4.26 16.29 0.47
N ALA A 10 4.23 15.80 -0.75
CA ALA A 10 4.85 14.53 -1.12
C ALA A 10 6.34 14.45 -0.74
N SER A 11 7.09 15.53 -0.93
CA SER A 11 8.52 15.54 -0.64
C SER A 11 8.84 15.47 0.86
N GLU A 12 7.93 15.94 1.71
CA GLU A 12 8.03 15.79 3.17
C GLU A 12 7.68 14.36 3.58
N ILE A 13 6.57 13.84 3.06
CA ILE A 13 6.09 12.48 3.36
C ILE A 13 7.14 11.43 3.00
N LEU A 14 7.72 11.51 1.81
CA LEU A 14 8.71 10.54 1.31
C LEU A 14 10.04 10.54 2.10
N LYS A 15 10.30 11.58 2.89
CA LYS A 15 11.48 11.65 3.76
C LYS A 15 11.22 11.17 5.18
N MET A 16 9.96 10.97 5.58
CA MET A 16 9.63 10.55 6.93
C MET A 16 10.10 9.13 7.21
N ASN A 17 10.73 8.93 8.34
CA ASN A 17 10.91 7.59 8.90
C ASN A 17 9.63 7.13 9.62
N GLY A 18 9.59 5.87 10.08
CA GLY A 18 8.40 5.30 10.71
C GLY A 18 7.92 6.07 11.94
N THR A 19 8.83 6.55 12.78
CA THR A 19 8.48 7.36 13.97
C THR A 19 7.87 8.69 13.57
N GLN A 20 8.45 9.37 12.60
CA GLN A 20 7.95 10.64 12.08
C GLN A 20 6.58 10.46 11.40
N LEU A 21 6.40 9.39 10.63
CA LEU A 21 5.11 9.07 10.01
C LEU A 21 4.02 8.84 11.06
N LYS A 22 4.32 8.06 12.09
CA LYS A 22 3.41 7.84 13.22
C LYS A 22 3.00 9.15 13.90
N GLN A 23 3.97 10.02 14.17
CA GLN A 23 3.71 11.33 14.77
C GLN A 23 2.88 12.23 13.85
N SER A 24 3.14 12.20 12.55
CA SER A 24 2.42 12.97 11.53
C SER A 24 0.95 12.55 11.44
N ILE A 25 0.69 11.24 11.48
CA ILE A 25 -0.66 10.68 11.53
C ILE A 25 -1.38 11.11 12.81
N LYS A 26 -0.71 10.95 13.96
CA LYS A 26 -1.27 11.34 15.27
C LYS A 26 -1.59 12.83 15.34
N ALA A 27 -0.72 13.68 14.80
CA ALA A 27 -0.93 15.13 14.75
C ALA A 27 -2.12 15.53 13.85
N SER A 28 -2.57 14.66 12.97
CA SER A 28 -3.75 14.87 12.11
C SER A 28 -5.08 14.64 12.85
N GLU A 29 -5.05 14.16 14.09
CA GLU A 29 -6.21 14.07 14.99
C GLU A 29 -7.39 13.28 14.41
N GLY A 30 -7.13 12.12 13.84
CA GLY A 30 -8.14 11.23 13.26
C GLY A 30 -8.67 11.65 11.88
N ARG A 31 -8.11 12.68 11.27
CA ARG A 31 -8.53 13.16 9.93
C ARG A 31 -7.75 12.50 8.78
N THR A 32 -6.94 11.49 9.07
CA THR A 32 -6.18 10.74 8.07
C THR A 32 -7.08 9.74 7.37
N VAL A 33 -7.01 9.71 6.04
CA VAL A 33 -7.77 8.77 5.20
C VAL A 33 -6.81 7.72 4.65
N LEU A 34 -7.07 6.46 4.96
CA LEU A 34 -6.39 5.32 4.37
C LEU A 34 -7.29 4.72 3.29
N SER A 35 -6.73 4.53 2.09
CA SER A 35 -7.41 3.82 1.01
C SER A 35 -6.77 2.46 0.79
N GLU A 36 -7.56 1.41 0.89
CA GLU A 36 -7.15 0.05 0.55
C GLU A 36 -7.42 -0.20 -0.93
N ASN A 37 -6.39 -0.64 -1.67
CA ASN A 37 -6.46 -0.82 -3.11
C ASN A 37 -6.17 -2.27 -3.49
N VAL A 38 -7.08 -2.89 -4.24
CA VAL A 38 -6.83 -4.15 -4.91
C VAL A 38 -5.91 -3.91 -6.10
N VAL A 39 -4.73 -4.53 -6.09
CA VAL A 39 -3.65 -4.24 -7.07
C VAL A 39 -3.79 -5.00 -8.38
N THR A 40 -4.67 -6.00 -8.44
CA THR A 40 -4.83 -6.89 -9.61
C THR A 40 -5.63 -6.26 -10.75
N GLU A 41 -6.32 -5.18 -10.47
CA GLU A 41 -7.17 -4.48 -11.43
C GLU A 41 -6.98 -2.97 -11.36
N SER A 42 -7.26 -2.29 -12.45
CA SER A 42 -7.29 -0.83 -12.52
C SER A 42 -8.50 -0.38 -13.36
N ALA A 43 -9.11 0.72 -12.94
CA ALA A 43 -10.25 1.30 -13.67
C ALA A 43 -9.84 2.02 -14.96
N ILE A 44 -8.57 2.41 -15.08
CA ILE A 44 -8.03 3.16 -16.22
C ILE A 44 -6.73 2.51 -16.66
N ASP A 45 -6.60 2.25 -17.95
CA ASP A 45 -5.39 1.68 -18.53
C ASP A 45 -4.16 2.57 -18.23
N ASN A 46 -3.05 1.91 -17.90
CA ASN A 46 -1.77 2.54 -17.60
C ASN A 46 -1.78 3.49 -16.37
N LEU A 47 -2.80 3.40 -15.53
CA LEU A 47 -2.91 4.15 -14.30
C LEU A 47 -3.23 3.20 -13.13
N THR A 48 -2.48 3.30 -12.04
CA THR A 48 -2.73 2.48 -10.86
C THR A 48 -3.94 2.99 -10.07
N THR A 49 -4.63 2.10 -9.39
CA THR A 49 -5.71 2.48 -8.45
C THR A 49 -5.17 3.36 -7.32
N SER A 50 -3.92 3.14 -6.90
CA SER A 50 -3.27 3.96 -5.87
C SER A 50 -3.07 5.42 -6.29
N GLU A 51 -2.72 5.67 -7.55
CA GLU A 51 -2.63 7.04 -8.07
C GLU A 51 -3.99 7.73 -8.10
N ILE A 52 -5.04 7.00 -8.47
CA ILE A 52 -6.41 7.50 -8.44
C ILE A 52 -6.81 7.85 -7.00
N ALA A 53 -6.59 6.95 -6.04
CA ALA A 53 -6.88 7.16 -4.64
C ALA A 53 -6.14 8.38 -4.07
N ALA A 54 -4.86 8.52 -4.37
CA ALA A 54 -4.06 9.68 -3.96
C ALA A 54 -4.59 10.99 -4.55
N ALA A 55 -4.99 10.98 -5.82
CA ALA A 55 -5.58 12.15 -6.49
C ALA A 55 -6.91 12.58 -5.86
N PHE A 56 -7.68 11.64 -5.32
CA PHE A 56 -8.94 11.90 -4.61
C PHE A 56 -8.77 12.12 -3.10
N GLY A 57 -7.57 12.25 -2.59
CA GLY A 57 -7.30 12.73 -1.23
C GLY A 57 -6.93 11.65 -0.22
N ALA A 58 -6.58 10.42 -0.64
CA ALA A 58 -6.03 9.44 0.29
C ALA A 58 -4.68 9.91 0.84
N ASP A 59 -4.49 9.80 2.15
CA ASP A 59 -3.24 10.14 2.84
C ASP A 59 -2.31 8.93 2.96
N LEU A 60 -2.88 7.74 3.06
CA LEU A 60 -2.20 6.46 3.18
C LEU A 60 -2.79 5.48 2.17
N ILE A 61 -1.95 4.64 1.61
CA ILE A 61 -2.35 3.59 0.67
C ILE A 61 -2.01 2.23 1.27
N LEU A 62 -2.98 1.31 1.27
CA LEU A 62 -2.78 -0.09 1.66
C LEU A 62 -3.04 -0.98 0.45
N LEU A 63 -2.04 -1.74 0.04
CA LEU A 63 -2.16 -2.66 -1.08
C LEU A 63 -2.77 -3.98 -0.64
N ASN A 64 -3.89 -4.36 -1.25
CA ASN A 64 -4.52 -5.66 -1.07
C ASN A 64 -4.27 -6.56 -2.28
N LEU A 65 -4.18 -7.86 -2.05
CA LEU A 65 -3.82 -8.88 -3.03
C LEU A 65 -2.41 -8.69 -3.62
N PHE A 66 -1.56 -7.94 -2.93
CA PHE A 66 -0.18 -7.73 -3.33
C PHE A 66 0.70 -8.89 -2.85
N ASP A 67 1.38 -9.54 -3.79
CA ASP A 67 2.32 -10.61 -3.49
C ASP A 67 3.73 -10.03 -3.33
N THR A 68 4.28 -10.07 -2.11
CA THR A 68 5.60 -9.51 -1.81
C THR A 68 6.74 -10.28 -2.45
N LEU A 69 6.53 -11.55 -2.80
CA LEU A 69 7.50 -12.40 -3.48
C LEU A 69 7.40 -12.32 -5.01
N ASN A 70 6.26 -11.86 -5.52
CA ASN A 70 6.03 -11.64 -6.96
C ASN A 70 5.30 -10.31 -7.16
N PRO A 71 5.98 -9.18 -6.91
CA PRO A 71 5.36 -7.87 -6.91
C PRO A 71 4.81 -7.47 -8.28
N LYS A 72 3.52 -7.24 -8.35
CA LYS A 72 2.83 -6.71 -9.53
C LYS A 72 1.71 -5.78 -9.11
N VAL A 73 1.59 -4.66 -9.79
CA VAL A 73 0.50 -3.70 -9.64
C VAL A 73 -0.04 -3.39 -11.01
N SER A 74 -1.34 -3.59 -11.22
CA SER A 74 -1.99 -3.26 -12.50
C SER A 74 -1.83 -1.77 -12.82
N GLY A 75 -1.41 -1.49 -14.04
CA GLY A 75 -1.15 -0.12 -14.50
C GLY A 75 0.25 0.43 -14.17
N LEU A 76 1.10 -0.37 -13.51
CA LEU A 76 2.47 0.03 -13.17
C LEU A 76 3.47 -0.84 -13.91
N GLU A 77 4.35 -0.20 -14.67
CA GLU A 77 5.53 -0.84 -15.26
C GLU A 77 6.77 -0.50 -14.46
N VAL A 78 7.60 -1.51 -14.21
CA VAL A 78 8.86 -1.37 -13.47
C VAL A 78 9.98 -2.12 -14.18
N ASP A 79 11.19 -1.60 -14.10
CA ASP A 79 12.38 -2.25 -14.66
C ASP A 79 12.70 -3.55 -13.90
N LYS A 80 12.52 -3.51 -12.58
CA LYS A 80 12.78 -4.63 -11.69
C LYS A 80 11.66 -4.77 -10.67
N PRO A 81 11.17 -5.99 -10.42
CA PRO A 81 10.07 -6.22 -9.48
C PRO A 81 10.29 -5.64 -8.07
N GLU A 82 11.54 -5.67 -7.58
CA GLU A 82 11.89 -5.12 -6.26
C GLU A 82 11.68 -3.61 -6.15
N ASN A 83 11.56 -2.90 -7.27
CA ASN A 83 11.32 -1.45 -7.31
C ASN A 83 9.83 -1.08 -7.31
N THR A 84 8.93 -2.05 -7.32
CA THR A 84 7.48 -1.83 -7.49
C THR A 84 6.92 -0.86 -6.45
N VAL A 85 7.09 -1.15 -5.15
CA VAL A 85 6.57 -0.32 -4.07
C VAL A 85 7.22 1.06 -4.07
N LYS A 86 8.54 1.11 -4.28
CA LYS A 86 9.29 2.37 -4.32
C LYS A 86 8.84 3.29 -5.46
N LYS A 87 8.57 2.72 -6.64
CA LYS A 87 8.03 3.47 -7.77
C LYS A 87 6.62 3.99 -7.46
N LEU A 88 5.79 3.14 -6.88
CA LEU A 88 4.43 3.52 -6.49
C LEU A 88 4.42 4.65 -5.45
N GLN A 89 5.31 4.61 -4.46
CA GLN A 89 5.50 5.70 -3.50
C GLN A 89 5.85 7.02 -4.19
N LYS A 90 6.76 6.99 -5.16
CA LYS A 90 7.14 8.19 -5.92
C LYS A 90 6.00 8.75 -6.75
N LEU A 91 5.21 7.89 -7.38
CA LEU A 91 4.07 8.29 -8.21
C LEU A 91 2.93 8.87 -7.38
N THR A 92 2.66 8.31 -6.22
CA THR A 92 1.57 8.75 -5.35
C THR A 92 1.96 9.86 -4.37
N GLY A 93 3.25 9.93 -4.00
CA GLY A 93 3.71 10.79 -2.92
C GLY A 93 3.15 10.40 -1.55
N ARG A 94 2.73 9.15 -1.37
CA ARG A 94 2.06 8.65 -0.18
C ARG A 94 2.79 7.46 0.43
N PRO A 95 2.68 7.24 1.75
CA PRO A 95 3.15 6.01 2.37
C PRO A 95 2.35 4.82 1.83
N ILE A 96 3.06 3.73 1.52
CA ILE A 96 2.47 2.51 1.02
C ILE A 96 2.62 1.41 2.07
N GLY A 97 1.51 0.80 2.45
CA GLY A 97 1.46 -0.41 3.24
C GLY A 97 0.99 -1.60 2.41
N VAL A 98 1.21 -2.79 2.94
CA VAL A 98 0.78 -4.05 2.30
C VAL A 98 -0.04 -4.84 3.30
N ASN A 99 -1.20 -5.34 2.87
CA ASN A 99 -1.99 -6.28 3.66
C ASN A 99 -1.36 -7.67 3.58
N LEU A 100 -1.07 -8.27 4.73
CA LEU A 100 -0.61 -9.65 4.85
C LEU A 100 -1.64 -10.44 5.66
N GLU A 101 -2.07 -11.58 5.10
CA GLU A 101 -3.06 -12.44 5.74
C GLU A 101 -2.38 -13.35 6.78
N PRO A 102 -2.86 -13.39 8.02
CA PRO A 102 -2.45 -14.41 8.98
C PRO A 102 -3.10 -15.74 8.60
N VAL A 103 -2.29 -16.72 8.20
CA VAL A 103 -2.78 -18.04 7.77
C VAL A 103 -2.28 -19.10 8.74
N ASP A 104 -3.21 -19.91 9.24
CA ASP A 104 -2.91 -21.15 9.92
C ASP A 104 -2.75 -22.27 8.88
N GLU A 105 -1.51 -22.69 8.62
CA GLU A 105 -1.21 -23.76 7.66
C GLU A 105 -1.81 -25.12 8.04
N LYS A 106 -2.21 -25.28 9.30
CA LYS A 106 -2.82 -26.52 9.84
C LYS A 106 -4.33 -26.51 9.82
N ALA A 107 -4.94 -25.37 9.50
CA ALA A 107 -6.38 -25.28 9.43
C ALA A 107 -6.91 -26.02 8.19
N GLU A 108 -7.93 -26.86 8.38
CA GLU A 108 -8.66 -27.46 7.28
C GLU A 108 -9.49 -26.39 6.56
N MET A 109 -9.29 -26.26 5.26
CA MET A 109 -10.05 -25.33 4.42
C MET A 109 -11.20 -26.06 3.75
N GLU A 110 -12.43 -25.57 3.92
CA GLU A 110 -13.62 -26.13 3.25
C GLU A 110 -13.59 -25.94 1.72
N SER A 111 -12.75 -25.04 1.23
CA SER A 111 -12.63 -24.74 -0.19
C SER A 111 -11.19 -24.45 -0.59
N THR A 112 -10.72 -25.14 -1.62
CA THR A 112 -9.41 -24.89 -2.26
C THR A 112 -9.41 -23.67 -3.19
N LYS A 113 -10.55 -23.00 -3.37
CA LYS A 113 -10.68 -21.87 -4.30
C LYS A 113 -10.02 -20.58 -3.82
N LEU A 114 -9.72 -20.47 -2.54
CA LEU A 114 -9.10 -19.30 -1.92
C LEU A 114 -7.70 -19.64 -1.42
N GLN A 115 -6.82 -20.05 -2.33
CA GLN A 115 -5.40 -20.19 -1.99
C GLN A 115 -4.76 -18.81 -1.90
N ILE A 116 -4.23 -18.50 -0.71
CA ILE A 116 -3.44 -17.29 -0.49
C ILE A 116 -1.98 -17.63 -0.74
N SER A 117 -1.34 -16.94 -1.68
CA SER A 117 0.08 -17.15 -1.97
C SER A 117 0.95 -16.80 -0.76
N SER A 118 2.10 -17.47 -0.64
CA SER A 118 3.04 -17.23 0.48
C SER A 118 3.52 -15.79 0.57
N GLY A 119 3.61 -15.07 -0.55
CA GLY A 119 3.97 -13.65 -0.58
C GLY A 119 2.89 -12.71 -0.06
N ARG A 120 1.70 -13.23 0.29
CA ARG A 120 0.57 -12.49 0.86
C ARG A 120 0.25 -12.90 2.29
N THR A 121 1.04 -13.78 2.87
CA THR A 121 0.83 -14.32 4.22
C THR A 121 1.82 -13.75 5.21
N ALA A 122 1.35 -13.52 6.45
CA ALA A 122 2.21 -13.24 7.58
C ALA A 122 2.57 -14.58 8.27
N SER A 123 3.85 -14.80 8.55
CA SER A 123 4.28 -15.88 9.44
C SER A 123 3.99 -15.49 10.89
N VAL A 124 3.49 -16.43 11.65
CA VAL A 124 3.30 -16.29 13.11
C VAL A 124 4.62 -16.60 13.81
#